data_fd3554f3ce9d5ce3687a7711dff80182
#
_entry.id   fd3554f3ce9d5ce3687a7711dff80182
#
_cell.length_a   1.000
_cell.length_b   1.000
_cell.length_c   1.000
_cell.angle_alpha   90.00
_cell.angle_beta   90.00
_cell.angle_gamma   90.00
#
_symmetry.space_group_name_H-M   'P 1'
#
loop_
_entity.id
_entity.type
_entity.pdbx_description
1 polymer ?
#
loop_
_entity_poly.entity_id
_entity_poly.type
_entity_poly.pdbx_seq_one_letter_code
_entity_poly.pdbx_strand_id
1 'polypeptide(L)'
;MTALFSPGRVVATRGAAEIPMEILMFALKRHLSGDWGDVSDGDKELNDEAVKNGDRILSAYHAPDGTKFWIITESDRSVTTFLLPDEY
;
A
#
# COMPACT_ATOMS: atom_id res chain seq x y z
N MET A 1 -3.49 6.33 16.50
CA MET A 1 -4.13 5.20 15.80
C MET A 1 -3.12 4.06 15.65
N THR A 2 -3.54 2.87 15.94
CA THR A 2 -2.67 1.70 15.87
C THR A 2 -2.71 1.10 14.47
N ALA A 3 -1.53 0.83 13.89
CA ALA A 3 -1.44 0.13 12.62
C ALA A 3 -1.88 -1.33 12.79
N LEU A 4 -2.53 -1.88 11.77
CA LEU A 4 -3.00 -3.26 11.78
C LEU A 4 -1.86 -4.27 11.58
N PHE A 5 -0.74 -3.82 11.02
CA PHE A 5 0.44 -4.64 10.77
C PHE A 5 1.67 -3.74 10.66
N SER A 6 2.84 -4.35 10.74
CA SER A 6 4.09 -3.60 10.57
C SER A 6 4.43 -3.47 9.10
N PRO A 7 4.86 -2.30 8.63
CA PRO A 7 5.27 -2.13 7.23
C PRO A 7 6.67 -2.67 6.95
N GLY A 8 7.47 -2.92 7.97
CA GLY A 8 8.87 -3.26 7.80
C GLY A 8 9.63 -2.09 7.17
N ARG A 9 10.58 -2.41 6.29
CA ARG A 9 11.34 -1.40 5.57
C ARG A 9 10.45 -0.79 4.47
N VAL A 10 10.36 0.54 4.41
CA VAL A 10 9.54 1.24 3.43
C VAL A 10 10.42 1.72 2.28
N VAL A 11 10.09 1.32 1.07
CA VAL A 11 10.86 1.66 -0.13
C VAL A 11 9.93 2.12 -1.25
N ALA A 12 10.49 2.78 -2.26
CA ALA A 12 9.74 3.25 -3.42
C ALA A 12 10.50 2.93 -4.70
N THR A 13 9.75 2.54 -5.75
CA THR A 13 10.33 2.38 -7.07
C THR A 13 10.69 3.77 -7.63
N ARG A 14 11.44 3.78 -8.75
CA ARG A 14 11.85 5.03 -9.38
C ARG A 14 10.64 5.91 -9.75
N GLY A 15 9.60 5.32 -10.34
CA GLY A 15 8.41 6.07 -10.73
C GLY A 15 7.63 6.59 -9.53
N ALA A 16 7.44 5.75 -8.52
CA ALA A 16 6.72 6.15 -7.31
C ALA A 16 7.48 7.22 -6.52
N ALA A 17 8.82 7.20 -6.57
CA ALA A 17 9.63 8.17 -5.85
C ALA A 17 9.45 9.61 -6.36
N GLU A 18 8.84 9.79 -7.54
CA GLU A 18 8.52 11.12 -8.07
C GLU A 18 7.25 11.70 -7.47
N ILE A 19 6.44 10.90 -6.77
CA ILE A 19 5.24 11.37 -6.09
C ILE A 19 5.68 12.11 -4.81
N PRO A 20 5.08 13.27 -4.50
CA PRO A 20 5.45 14.00 -3.29
C PRO A 20 5.37 13.13 -2.04
N MET A 21 6.35 13.25 -1.17
CA MET A 21 6.48 12.44 0.04
C MET A 21 5.22 12.50 0.91
N GLU A 22 4.61 13.67 1.05
CA GLU A 22 3.42 13.84 1.88
C GLU A 22 2.24 13.01 1.37
N ILE A 23 2.13 12.86 0.04
CA ILE A 23 1.07 12.04 -0.57
C ILE A 23 1.34 10.57 -0.30
N LEU A 24 2.58 10.13 -0.44
CA LEU A 24 2.98 8.75 -0.14
C LEU A 24 2.73 8.42 1.33
N MET A 25 3.10 9.32 2.22
CA MET A 25 2.94 9.09 3.66
C MET A 25 1.47 9.06 4.07
N PHE A 26 0.63 9.91 3.47
CA PHE A 26 -0.81 9.89 3.74
C PHE A 26 -1.41 8.56 3.28
N ALA A 27 -1.03 8.09 2.09
CA ALA A 27 -1.49 6.81 1.57
C ALA A 27 -0.99 5.65 2.44
N LEU A 28 0.23 5.72 2.94
CA LEU A 28 0.78 4.69 3.83
C LEU A 28 -0.06 4.58 5.11
N LYS A 29 -0.48 5.71 5.69
CA LYS A 29 -1.35 5.69 6.87
C LYS A 29 -2.66 4.97 6.57
N ARG A 30 -3.26 5.23 5.40
CA ARG A 30 -4.48 4.55 4.98
C ARG A 30 -4.24 3.05 4.86
N HIS A 31 -3.17 2.67 4.18
CA HIS A 31 -2.78 1.27 3.99
C HIS A 31 -2.64 0.54 5.33
N LEU A 32 -1.92 1.14 6.28
CA LEU A 32 -1.69 0.53 7.59
C LEU A 32 -2.95 0.48 8.46
N SER A 33 -3.96 1.28 8.16
CA SER A 33 -5.21 1.31 8.92
C SER A 33 -6.33 0.46 8.30
N GLY A 34 -6.06 -0.20 7.18
CA GLY A 34 -7.06 -1.04 6.52
C GLY A 34 -7.94 -0.31 5.51
N ASP A 35 -7.57 0.89 5.11
CA ASP A 35 -8.24 1.62 4.04
C ASP A 35 -7.50 1.34 2.73
N TRP A 36 -7.93 0.29 2.03
CA TRP A 36 -7.22 -0.26 0.88
C TRP A 36 -7.34 0.58 -0.39
N GLY A 37 -8.11 1.64 -0.35
CA GLY A 37 -8.25 2.55 -1.48
C GLY A 37 -9.07 1.98 -2.62
N ASP A 38 -8.59 2.17 -3.84
CA ASP A 38 -9.31 1.84 -5.06
C ASP A 38 -9.03 0.41 -5.51
N VAL A 39 -9.51 -0.55 -4.73
CA VAL A 39 -9.44 -1.98 -5.07
C VAL A 39 -10.86 -2.54 -5.04
N SER A 40 -11.07 -3.70 -5.68
CA SER A 40 -12.37 -4.35 -5.72
C SER A 40 -12.81 -4.80 -4.31
N ASP A 41 -14.11 -5.03 -4.12
CA ASP A 41 -14.61 -5.52 -2.84
C ASP A 41 -14.02 -6.88 -2.49
N GLY A 42 -13.82 -7.75 -3.48
CA GLY A 42 -13.15 -9.03 -3.27
C GLY A 42 -11.72 -8.86 -2.80
N ASP A 43 -11.00 -7.91 -3.38
CA ASP A 43 -9.62 -7.62 -2.97
C ASP A 43 -9.57 -7.01 -1.57
N LYS A 44 -10.58 -6.20 -1.20
CA LYS A 44 -10.67 -5.67 0.16
C LYS A 44 -10.81 -6.80 1.18
N GLU A 45 -11.66 -7.78 0.88
CA GLU A 45 -11.82 -8.95 1.75
C GLU A 45 -10.53 -9.76 1.85
N LEU A 46 -9.84 -9.96 0.73
CA LEU A 46 -8.57 -10.68 0.72
C LEU A 46 -7.52 -9.96 1.57
N ASN A 47 -7.48 -8.63 1.50
CA ASN A 47 -6.56 -7.85 2.31
C ASN A 47 -6.91 -7.94 3.80
N ASP A 48 -8.20 -7.89 4.15
CA ASP A 48 -8.63 -8.03 5.55
C ASP A 48 -8.21 -9.39 6.11
N GLU A 49 -8.33 -10.44 5.32
CA GLU A 49 -7.88 -11.77 5.70
C GLU A 49 -6.35 -11.84 5.77
N ALA A 50 -5.67 -11.18 4.83
CA ALA A 50 -4.20 -11.16 4.79
C ALA A 50 -3.60 -10.54 6.04
N VAL A 51 -4.27 -9.54 6.62
CA VAL A 51 -3.83 -8.95 7.90
C VAL A 51 -3.80 -10.02 8.99
N LYS A 52 -4.83 -10.87 9.01
CA LYS A 52 -4.95 -11.92 10.04
C LYS A 52 -4.04 -13.11 9.77
N ASN A 53 -3.87 -13.48 8.51
CA ASN A 53 -3.20 -14.73 8.12
C ASN A 53 -1.73 -14.55 7.76
N GLY A 54 -1.24 -13.31 7.70
CA GLY A 54 0.15 -13.07 7.33
C GLY A 54 0.42 -13.24 5.84
N ASP A 55 -0.54 -12.85 5.00
CA ASP A 55 -0.39 -12.87 3.56
C ASP A 55 -0.02 -11.48 3.03
N ARG A 56 0.36 -11.42 1.75
CA ARG A 56 0.73 -10.20 1.06
C ARG A 56 -0.47 -9.27 0.94
N ILE A 57 -0.26 -7.96 1.15
CA ILE A 57 -1.32 -6.95 1.11
C ILE A 57 -1.03 -5.95 0.00
N LEU A 58 -2.04 -5.62 -0.80
CA LEU A 58 -1.93 -4.65 -1.90
C LEU A 58 -3.05 -3.62 -1.81
N SER A 59 -2.68 -2.34 -1.75
CA SER A 59 -3.61 -1.21 -1.81
C SER A 59 -3.36 -0.38 -3.05
N ALA A 60 -4.36 0.37 -3.50
CA ALA A 60 -4.26 1.24 -4.67
C ALA A 60 -4.81 2.63 -4.35
N TYR A 61 -4.09 3.66 -4.75
CA TYR A 61 -4.47 5.05 -4.49
C TYR A 61 -4.21 5.90 -5.71
N HIS A 62 -4.74 7.13 -5.68
CA HIS A 62 -4.49 8.12 -6.72
C HIS A 62 -3.91 9.37 -6.08
N ALA A 63 -2.84 9.91 -6.67
CA ALA A 63 -2.34 11.24 -6.30
C ALA A 63 -3.31 12.30 -6.83
N PRO A 64 -3.25 13.53 -6.31
CA PRO A 64 -4.16 14.61 -6.76
C PRO A 64 -4.11 14.89 -8.26
N ASP A 65 -2.98 14.63 -8.92
CA ASP A 65 -2.84 14.80 -10.37
C ASP A 65 -3.40 13.61 -11.18
N GLY A 66 -3.97 12.62 -10.50
CA GLY A 66 -4.53 11.44 -11.16
C GLY A 66 -3.56 10.26 -11.30
N THR A 67 -2.31 10.42 -10.90
CA THR A 67 -1.33 9.33 -10.97
C THR A 67 -1.73 8.20 -10.03
N LYS A 68 -1.94 7.02 -10.60
CA LYS A 68 -2.28 5.83 -9.81
C LYS A 68 -1.01 5.19 -9.29
N PHE A 69 -1.01 4.78 -8.03
CA PHE A 69 0.11 4.05 -7.44
C PHE A 69 -0.40 2.99 -6.48
N TRP A 70 0.42 1.98 -6.24
CA TRP A 70 0.11 0.87 -5.34
C TRP A 70 1.04 0.89 -4.15
N ILE A 71 0.57 0.29 -3.05
CA ILE A 71 1.41 -0.02 -1.88
C ILE A 71 1.29 -1.51 -1.65
N ILE A 72 2.42 -2.21 -1.63
CA ILE A 72 2.46 -3.66 -1.39
C ILE A 72 3.30 -3.93 -0.15
N THR A 73 2.72 -4.67 0.81
CA THR A 73 3.46 -5.17 1.97
C THR A 73 3.64 -6.68 1.80
N GLU A 74 4.87 -7.15 1.86
CA GLU A 74 5.17 -8.57 1.69
C GLU A 74 4.63 -9.39 2.87
N SER A 75 4.42 -10.69 2.62
CA SER A 75 3.76 -11.56 3.60
C SER A 75 4.51 -11.66 4.93
N ASP A 76 5.83 -11.64 4.89
CA ASP A 76 6.65 -11.69 6.11
C ASP A 76 6.80 -10.33 6.80
N ARG A 77 6.15 -9.28 6.27
CA ARG A 77 6.19 -7.92 6.79
C ARG A 77 7.61 -7.32 6.79
N SER A 78 8.48 -7.83 5.92
CA SER A 78 9.87 -7.35 5.86
C SER A 78 9.99 -6.03 5.10
N VAL A 79 9.12 -5.80 4.10
CA VAL A 79 9.22 -4.61 3.26
C VAL A 79 7.85 -4.19 2.75
N THR A 80 7.66 -2.86 2.67
CA THR A 80 6.49 -2.24 2.04
C THR A 80 6.99 -1.35 0.91
N THR A 81 6.44 -1.54 -0.28
CA THR A 81 6.89 -0.87 -1.50
C THR A 81 5.80 0.02 -2.08
N PHE A 82 6.16 1.27 -2.40
CA PHE A 82 5.36 2.14 -3.27
C PHE A 82 5.80 1.89 -4.71
N LEU A 83 4.85 1.68 -5.62
CA LEU A 83 5.18 1.47 -7.03
C LEU A 83 4.04 1.92 -7.93
N LEU A 84 4.37 2.23 -9.19
CA LEU A 84 3.35 2.45 -10.20
C LEU A 84 2.91 1.09 -10.74
N PRO A 85 1.64 0.95 -11.21
CA PRO A 85 1.16 -0.34 -11.69
C PRO A 85 2.02 -0.98 -12.79
N ASP A 86 2.61 -0.17 -13.67
CA ASP A 86 3.45 -0.67 -14.75
C ASP A 86 4.86 -1.05 -14.30
N GLU A 87 5.19 -0.82 -13.03
CA GLU A 87 6.47 -1.21 -12.46
C GLU A 87 6.39 -2.55 -11.71
N TYR A 88 5.20 -3.12 -11.69
CA TYR A 88 4.98 -4.38 -10.98
C TYR A 88 5.61 -5.59 -11.75
#